data_75ca93efc22740e0c22aa9079b7172eb
#
_entry.id   75ca93efc22740e0c22aa9079b7172eb
#
_cell.length_a   1.000
_cell.length_b   1.000
_cell.length_c   1.000
_cell.angle_alpha   90.00
_cell.angle_beta   90.00
_cell.angle_gamma   90.00
#
_symmetry.space_group_name_H-M   'P 1'
#
loop_
_entity.id
_entity.type
_entity.pdbx_description
1 polymer ?
#
loop_
_entity_poly.entity_id
_entity_poly.type
_entity_poly.pdbx_seq_one_letter_code
_entity_poly.pdbx_strand_id
1 'polypeptide(L)'
;MDLKGSKTEANLAYAFAGESQARNKYTYFASVARKEGYEQIAAIFEETAGNEKEHAKLWFKALNGIGSTMENLAAAAAGEHEEWTEMYKNFADEAKKEGFDDISRLFDRV
;
A
#
# COMPACT_ATOMS: atom_id res chain seq x y z
N MET A 1 12.57 22.48 -13.62
CA MET A 1 11.12 22.38 -13.40
C MET A 1 10.84 21.71 -12.07
N ASP A 2 9.89 22.27 -11.36
CA ASP A 2 9.54 21.76 -10.04
C ASP A 2 8.47 20.67 -10.17
N LEU A 3 8.76 19.50 -9.66
CA LEU A 3 7.80 18.39 -9.67
C LEU A 3 6.62 18.68 -8.74
N LYS A 4 6.88 19.34 -7.62
CA LYS A 4 5.89 19.61 -6.58
C LYS A 4 4.70 20.41 -7.12
N GLY A 5 3.49 19.90 -6.90
CA GLY A 5 2.25 20.53 -7.33
C GLY A 5 1.88 20.26 -8.79
N SER A 6 2.71 19.53 -9.54
CA SER A 6 2.46 19.24 -10.95
C SER A 6 1.48 18.06 -11.13
N LYS A 7 0.91 17.95 -12.33
CA LYS A 7 0.11 16.77 -12.70
C LYS A 7 0.99 15.52 -12.73
N THR A 8 2.26 15.67 -13.09
CA THR A 8 3.20 14.56 -13.10
C THR A 8 3.41 13.99 -11.70
N GLU A 9 3.52 14.84 -10.69
CA GLU A 9 3.59 14.38 -9.30
C GLU A 9 2.35 13.58 -8.93
N ALA A 10 1.16 14.10 -9.24
CA ALA A 10 -0.09 13.40 -8.96
C ALA A 10 -0.18 12.06 -9.69
N ASN A 11 0.28 12.02 -10.95
CA ASN A 11 0.30 10.78 -11.73
C ASN A 11 1.27 9.75 -11.15
N LEU A 12 2.43 10.18 -10.69
CA LEU A 12 3.40 9.30 -10.02
C LEU A 12 2.81 8.71 -8.73
N ALA A 13 2.15 9.54 -7.94
CA ALA A 13 1.51 9.07 -6.69
C ALA A 13 0.40 8.07 -6.99
N TYR A 14 -0.42 8.33 -8.00
CA TYR A 14 -1.49 7.42 -8.42
C TYR A 14 -0.92 6.09 -8.91
N ALA A 15 0.12 6.14 -9.74
CA ALA A 15 0.78 4.94 -10.26
C ALA A 15 1.41 4.12 -9.14
N PHE A 16 2.08 4.78 -8.20
CA PHE A 16 2.64 4.11 -7.03
C PHE A 16 1.57 3.41 -6.21
N ALA A 17 0.46 4.09 -5.92
CA ALA A 17 -0.65 3.52 -5.17
C ALA A 17 -1.25 2.31 -5.89
N GLY A 18 -1.49 2.43 -7.20
CA GLY A 18 -2.08 1.35 -8.01
C GLY A 18 -1.21 0.10 -8.04
N GLU A 19 0.08 0.26 -8.30
CA GLU A 19 1.00 -0.88 -8.36
C GLU A 19 1.27 -1.49 -6.99
N SER A 20 1.28 -0.67 -5.94
CA SER A 20 1.40 -1.17 -4.56
C SER A 20 0.22 -2.04 -4.17
N GLN A 21 -0.99 -1.64 -4.56
CA GLN A 21 -2.19 -2.44 -4.33
C GLN A 21 -2.15 -3.74 -5.13
N ALA A 22 -1.79 -3.66 -6.41
CA ALA A 22 -1.69 -4.83 -7.27
C ALA A 22 -0.67 -5.84 -6.73
N ARG A 23 0.48 -5.36 -6.28
CA ARG A 23 1.50 -6.22 -5.66
C ARG A 23 0.94 -7.02 -4.49
N ASN A 24 0.23 -6.36 -3.59
CA ASN A 24 -0.33 -7.04 -2.43
C ASN A 24 -1.43 -8.03 -2.83
N LYS A 25 -2.34 -7.62 -3.72
CA LYS A 25 -3.42 -8.49 -4.21
C LYS A 25 -2.86 -9.76 -4.84
N TYR A 26 -1.85 -9.63 -5.69
CA TYR A 26 -1.26 -10.80 -6.38
C TYR A 26 -0.54 -11.72 -5.41
N THR A 27 0.09 -11.19 -4.37
CA THR A 27 0.68 -12.00 -3.30
C THR A 27 -0.41 -12.81 -2.59
N TYR A 28 -1.55 -12.20 -2.30
CA TYR A 28 -2.68 -12.89 -1.66
C TYR A 28 -3.29 -13.94 -2.59
N PHE A 29 -3.44 -13.60 -3.88
CA PHE A 29 -3.96 -14.54 -4.88
C PHE A 29 -3.03 -15.75 -5.04
N ALA A 30 -1.73 -15.53 -5.00
CA ALA A 30 -0.75 -16.61 -5.05
C ALA A 30 -0.91 -17.58 -3.87
N SER A 31 -1.14 -17.04 -2.68
CA SER A 31 -1.37 -17.85 -1.48
C SER A 31 -2.58 -18.75 -1.62
N VAL A 32 -3.68 -18.22 -2.12
CA VAL A 32 -4.90 -19.00 -2.36
C VAL A 32 -4.66 -20.08 -3.42
N ALA A 33 -4.03 -19.71 -4.55
CA ALA A 33 -3.74 -20.66 -5.62
C ALA A 33 -2.89 -21.82 -5.12
N ARG A 34 -1.89 -21.54 -4.29
CA ARG A 34 -1.01 -22.58 -3.73
C ARG A 34 -1.77 -23.51 -2.80
N LYS A 35 -2.64 -22.98 -1.96
CA LYS A 35 -3.48 -23.79 -1.07
C LYS A 35 -4.44 -24.70 -1.83
N GLU A 36 -4.90 -24.25 -3.00
CA GLU A 36 -5.80 -25.01 -3.85
C GLU A 36 -5.06 -25.95 -4.80
N GLY A 37 -3.74 -26.01 -4.74
CA GLY A 37 -2.93 -26.92 -5.54
C GLY A 37 -2.52 -26.40 -6.91
N TYR A 38 -2.73 -25.14 -7.22
CA TYR A 38 -2.38 -24.54 -8.50
C TYR A 38 -1.00 -23.88 -8.44
N GLU A 39 0.05 -24.70 -8.37
CA GLU A 39 1.41 -24.20 -8.18
C GLU A 39 1.90 -23.30 -9.31
N GLN A 40 1.58 -23.64 -10.56
CA GLN A 40 2.00 -22.82 -11.70
C GLN A 40 1.32 -21.46 -11.70
N ILE A 41 0.03 -21.42 -11.37
CA ILE A 41 -0.72 -20.16 -11.27
C ILE A 41 -0.18 -19.32 -10.12
N ALA A 42 0.12 -19.96 -8.98
CA ALA A 42 0.71 -19.26 -7.84
C ALA A 42 2.05 -18.62 -8.22
N ALA A 43 2.91 -19.36 -8.97
CA ALA A 43 4.19 -18.83 -9.42
C ALA A 43 4.04 -17.63 -10.34
N ILE A 44 3.03 -17.63 -11.23
CA ILE A 44 2.76 -16.51 -12.13
C ILE A 44 2.32 -15.28 -11.32
N PHE A 45 1.45 -15.45 -10.32
CA PHE A 45 1.05 -14.35 -9.45
C PHE A 45 2.23 -13.79 -8.67
N GLU A 46 3.11 -14.63 -8.15
CA GLU A 46 4.29 -14.19 -7.40
C GLU A 46 5.25 -13.40 -8.29
N GLU A 47 5.49 -13.87 -9.51
CA GLU A 47 6.34 -13.18 -10.47
C GLU A 47 5.75 -11.81 -10.82
N THR A 48 4.44 -11.76 -11.08
CA THR A 48 3.75 -10.51 -11.40
C THR A 48 3.81 -9.54 -10.21
N ALA A 49 3.61 -10.05 -8.98
CA ALA A 49 3.75 -9.23 -7.77
C ALA A 49 5.15 -8.63 -7.66
N GLY A 50 6.19 -9.41 -7.99
CA GLY A 50 7.56 -8.92 -8.02
C GLY A 50 7.77 -7.80 -9.03
N ASN A 51 7.18 -7.92 -10.22
CA ASN A 51 7.24 -6.89 -11.25
C ASN A 51 6.53 -5.61 -10.78
N GLU A 52 5.35 -5.74 -10.16
CA GLU A 52 4.61 -4.60 -9.63
C GLU A 52 5.40 -3.89 -8.52
N LYS A 53 6.08 -4.64 -7.68
CA LYS A 53 6.95 -4.08 -6.64
C LYS A 53 8.06 -3.21 -7.24
N GLU A 54 8.72 -3.69 -8.30
CA GLU A 54 9.79 -2.95 -8.96
C GLU A 54 9.27 -1.70 -9.66
N HIS A 55 8.11 -1.77 -10.31
CA HIS A 55 7.49 -0.60 -10.91
C HIS A 55 7.12 0.45 -9.85
N ALA A 56 6.51 0.00 -8.75
CA ALA A 56 6.17 0.90 -7.64
C ALA A 56 7.42 1.62 -7.11
N LYS A 57 8.54 0.92 -7.01
CA LYS A 57 9.81 1.49 -6.57
C LYS A 57 10.29 2.61 -7.49
N LEU A 58 10.13 2.43 -8.83
CA LEU A 58 10.50 3.47 -9.79
C LEU A 58 9.71 4.76 -9.54
N TRP A 59 8.39 4.64 -9.36
CA TRP A 59 7.54 5.80 -9.11
C TRP A 59 7.85 6.45 -7.77
N PHE A 60 8.10 5.64 -6.76
CA PHE A 60 8.41 6.13 -5.42
C PHE A 60 9.76 6.88 -5.39
N LYS A 61 10.74 6.36 -6.10
CA LYS A 61 12.03 7.06 -6.27
C LYS A 61 11.88 8.40 -6.99
N ALA A 62 11.07 8.43 -8.06
CA ALA A 62 10.80 9.65 -8.80
C ALA A 62 10.11 10.70 -7.93
N LEU A 63 9.34 10.26 -6.93
CA LEU A 63 8.70 11.13 -5.95
C LEU A 63 9.63 11.54 -4.80
N ASN A 64 10.91 11.14 -4.84
CA ASN A 64 11.88 11.35 -3.77
C ASN A 64 11.48 10.70 -2.45
N GLY A 65 10.77 9.57 -2.52
CA GLY A 65 10.27 8.85 -1.34
C GLY A 65 11.33 8.00 -0.64
N ILE A 66 12.44 7.71 -1.29
CA ILE A 66 13.52 6.90 -0.73
C ILE A 66 14.72 7.78 -0.47
N GLY A 67 15.11 7.92 0.77
CA GLY A 67 16.27 8.69 1.19
C GLY A 67 17.31 7.82 1.89
N SER A 68 18.09 8.43 2.76
CA SER A 68 19.02 7.72 3.62
C SER A 68 18.25 6.89 4.66
N THR A 69 18.94 5.98 5.33
CA THR A 69 18.33 5.17 6.39
C THR A 69 17.66 6.05 7.47
N MET A 70 18.33 7.11 7.88
CA MET A 70 17.77 8.00 8.91
C MET A 70 16.55 8.76 8.40
N GLU A 71 16.60 9.22 7.16
CA GLU A 71 15.43 9.88 6.53
C GLU A 71 14.26 8.91 6.38
N ASN A 72 14.53 7.67 5.97
CA ASN A 72 13.50 6.65 5.80
C ASN A 72 12.87 6.28 7.14
N LEU A 73 13.67 6.19 8.21
CA LEU A 73 13.17 5.93 9.56
C LEU A 73 12.24 7.03 10.03
N ALA A 74 12.62 8.28 9.80
CA ALA A 74 11.78 9.43 10.18
C ALA A 74 10.47 9.44 9.41
N ALA A 75 10.51 9.17 8.09
CA ALA A 75 9.31 9.11 7.26
C ALA A 75 8.38 7.97 7.68
N ALA A 76 8.94 6.81 7.98
CA ALA A 76 8.15 5.65 8.44
C ALA A 76 7.49 5.95 9.78
N ALA A 77 8.21 6.52 10.73
CA ALA A 77 7.67 6.86 12.05
C ALA A 77 6.54 7.89 11.93
N ALA A 78 6.71 8.90 11.09
CA ALA A 78 5.68 9.93 10.87
C ALA A 78 4.42 9.32 10.26
N GLY A 79 4.56 8.45 9.26
CA GLY A 79 3.44 7.77 8.61
C GLY A 79 2.67 6.87 9.57
N GLU A 80 3.37 6.06 10.34
CA GLU A 80 2.75 5.18 11.33
C GLU A 80 2.01 5.98 12.41
N HIS A 81 2.60 7.07 12.87
CA HIS A 81 1.99 7.92 13.88
C HIS A 81 0.66 8.50 13.39
N GLU A 82 0.62 9.03 12.17
CA GLU A 82 -0.59 9.57 11.57
C GLU A 82 -1.68 8.52 11.40
N GLU A 83 -1.32 7.35 10.86
CA GLU A 83 -2.25 6.24 10.69
C GLU A 83 -2.84 5.79 12.02
N TRP A 84 -2.01 5.66 13.02
CA TRP A 84 -2.41 5.14 14.32
C TRP A 84 -3.26 6.12 15.14
N THR A 85 -2.90 7.42 15.14
CA THR A 85 -3.54 8.39 16.03
C THR A 85 -4.84 8.99 15.49
N GLU A 86 -4.98 9.13 14.17
CA GLU A 86 -6.12 9.83 13.60
C GLU A 86 -6.87 9.03 12.55
N MET A 87 -6.18 8.52 11.54
CA MET A 87 -6.81 7.94 10.37
C MET A 87 -7.70 6.75 10.72
N TYR A 88 -7.13 5.73 11.34
CA TYR A 88 -7.88 4.50 11.66
C TYR A 88 -8.94 4.74 12.72
N LYS A 89 -8.70 5.62 13.67
CA LYS A 89 -9.70 6.00 14.65
C LYS A 89 -10.92 6.62 13.98
N ASN A 90 -10.71 7.54 13.07
CA ASN A 90 -11.78 8.20 12.33
C ASN A 90 -12.54 7.20 11.46
N PHE A 91 -11.83 6.30 10.80
CA PHE A 91 -12.44 5.25 9.97
C PHE A 91 -13.30 4.31 10.81
N ALA A 92 -12.82 3.93 11.99
CA ALA A 92 -13.58 3.08 12.91
C ALA A 92 -14.88 3.77 13.34
N ASP A 93 -14.81 5.05 13.70
CA ASP A 93 -15.97 5.84 14.13
C ASP A 93 -16.99 5.96 12.99
N GLU A 94 -16.54 6.24 11.79
CA GLU A 94 -17.42 6.33 10.62
C GLU A 94 -18.09 4.99 10.30
N ALA A 95 -17.32 3.90 10.33
CA ALA A 95 -17.86 2.57 10.09
C ALA A 95 -18.93 2.22 11.09
N LYS A 96 -18.71 2.54 12.36
CA LYS A 96 -19.68 2.28 13.43
C LYS A 96 -20.99 3.08 13.21
N LYS A 97 -20.86 4.35 12.83
CA LYS A 97 -22.02 5.20 12.54
C LYS A 97 -22.83 4.67 11.37
N GLU A 98 -22.18 4.07 10.39
CA GLU A 98 -22.84 3.49 9.23
C GLU A 98 -23.39 2.07 9.48
N GLY A 99 -23.17 1.52 10.67
CA GLY A 99 -23.66 0.20 11.03
C GLY A 99 -22.72 -0.96 10.70
N PHE A 100 -21.48 -0.67 10.32
CA PHE A 100 -20.47 -1.68 10.00
C PHE A 100 -19.60 -2.00 11.22
N ASP A 101 -20.21 -2.60 12.25
CA ASP A 101 -19.54 -2.84 13.54
C ASP A 101 -18.30 -3.74 13.40
N ASP A 102 -18.37 -4.77 12.57
CA ASP A 102 -17.23 -5.68 12.36
C ASP A 102 -16.06 -4.96 11.72
N ILE A 103 -16.33 -4.09 10.75
CA ILE A 103 -15.31 -3.32 10.06
C ILE A 103 -14.72 -2.27 11.01
N SER A 104 -15.56 -1.65 11.84
CA SER A 104 -15.11 -0.70 12.87
C SER A 104 -14.09 -1.37 13.80
N ARG A 105 -14.40 -2.58 14.27
CA ARG A 105 -13.49 -3.34 15.13
C ARG A 105 -12.20 -3.72 14.42
N LEU A 106 -12.26 -3.97 13.12
CA LEU A 106 -11.08 -4.27 12.31
C LEU A 106 -10.12 -3.06 12.27
N PHE A 107 -10.66 -1.86 12.06
CA PHE A 107 -9.85 -0.63 12.11
C PHE A 107 -9.23 -0.40 13.48
N ASP A 108 -9.97 -0.67 14.55
CA ASP A 108 -9.47 -0.50 15.93
C ASP A 108 -8.31 -1.45 16.26
N ARG A 109 -8.24 -2.63 15.62
CA ARG A 109 -7.18 -3.61 15.90
C ARG A 109 -5.86 -3.27 15.21
N VAL A 110 -5.88 -2.46 14.19
CA VAL A 110 -4.68 -2.05 13.46
C VAL A 110 -4.04 -0.84 14.11
#